data_e06835e11a91ee1812a65bde6f862e07
#
_entry.id   e06835e11a91ee1812a65bde6f862e07
#
_cell.length_a   1.000
_cell.length_b   1.000
_cell.length_c   1.000
_cell.angle_alpha   90.00
_cell.angle_beta   90.00
_cell.angle_gamma   90.00
#
_symmetry.space_group_name_H-M   'P 1'
#
loop_
_entity.id
_entity.type
_entity.pdbx_description
1 polymer ?
#
loop_
_entity_poly.entity_id
_entity_poly.type
_entity_poly.pdbx_seq_one_letter_code
_entity_poly.pdbx_strand_id
1 'polypeptide(L)'
;MTVARTTTFILSVFIVGMVEMMVAGIMNLMSQDLHVSEAVVGQLVTLYALTFAICGPLLVKLTHRFSSRSVLLWTLIVFIFGNGMIAIAPHFGIIVVGRILSSAAASLIIVKVLALTAMLTSAKNRGKMIGIVYTGFSGANVFGVPIGTVIGDWVGWRFTFLFIIIVSVFVGVLMLIYLPKEDELSHPNQTPRSSSIESQTGSSVIRPREVFKYLMITFLVLVANSVTFVFINPLILSNGHEMSFVSLALLVNGVAGVIGTSLGGVLSDKFTSKRWLITSISIFIIMMIILNLLLPGTGLLLVGLFMWNLMQWSTNPAIQSGIIEHVEGDTSQVMSWNMSSLNAGIGVGGIVGGLVMTHLSVEYVTYTSALIGLISLIIVFTLKNRHYAKNL
;
A
#
# COMPACT_ATOMS: atom_id res chain seq x y z
N MET A 1 -11.33 17.54 15.05
CA MET A 1 -11.65 16.10 15.13
C MET A 1 -11.33 15.59 16.52
N THR A 2 -12.18 14.76 17.15
CA THR A 2 -11.91 14.21 18.49
C THR A 2 -10.88 13.07 18.42
N VAL A 3 -10.17 12.81 19.54
CA VAL A 3 -9.18 11.71 19.62
C VAL A 3 -9.82 10.38 19.27
N ALA A 4 -11.02 10.09 19.83
CA ALA A 4 -11.72 8.83 19.55
C ALA A 4 -12.06 8.63 18.06
N ARG A 5 -12.50 9.67 17.35
CA ARG A 5 -12.72 9.63 15.89
C ARG A 5 -11.41 9.38 15.12
N THR A 6 -10.33 10.06 15.54
CA THR A 6 -9.01 9.88 14.92
C THR A 6 -8.55 8.43 15.08
N THR A 7 -8.65 7.86 16.27
CA THR A 7 -8.30 6.46 16.55
C THR A 7 -9.15 5.50 15.74
N THR A 8 -10.47 5.73 15.65
CA THR A 8 -11.37 4.91 14.80
C THR A 8 -10.91 4.92 13.35
N PHE A 9 -10.54 6.07 12.80
CA PHE A 9 -10.08 6.19 11.42
C PHE A 9 -8.71 5.54 11.20
N ILE A 10 -7.78 5.70 12.16
CA ILE A 10 -6.48 5.00 12.13
C ILE A 10 -6.68 3.49 12.10
N LEU A 11 -7.53 2.95 12.98
CA LEU A 11 -7.82 1.51 13.04
C LEU A 11 -8.54 1.02 11.77
N SER A 12 -9.38 1.84 11.15
CA SER A 12 -10.03 1.50 9.88
C SER A 12 -9.01 1.36 8.73
N VAL A 13 -8.01 2.22 8.70
CA VAL A 13 -6.91 2.12 7.73
C VAL A 13 -5.97 0.97 8.06
N PHE A 14 -5.77 0.68 9.35
CA PHE A 14 -4.96 -0.44 9.84
C PHE A 14 -5.50 -1.80 9.37
N ILE A 15 -6.80 -2.08 9.54
CA ILE A 15 -7.38 -3.36 9.10
C ILE A 15 -7.26 -3.56 7.59
N VAL A 16 -7.37 -2.49 6.81
CA VAL A 16 -7.20 -2.54 5.35
C VAL A 16 -5.75 -2.86 4.98
N GLY A 17 -4.78 -2.14 5.54
CA GLY A 17 -3.35 -2.39 5.29
C GLY A 17 -2.91 -3.79 5.73
N MET A 18 -3.48 -4.31 6.82
CA MET A 18 -3.21 -5.66 7.29
C MET A 18 -3.63 -6.72 6.28
N VAL A 19 -4.86 -6.65 5.75
CA VAL A 19 -5.38 -7.62 4.77
C VAL A 19 -4.62 -7.57 3.46
N GLU A 20 -4.18 -6.40 3.03
CA GLU A 20 -3.50 -6.20 1.75
C GLU A 20 -2.23 -7.06 1.64
N MET A 21 -1.37 -7.03 2.65
CA MET A 21 -0.05 -7.68 2.63
C MET A 21 0.00 -9.04 3.34
N MET A 22 -1.09 -9.45 4.02
CA MET A 22 -1.11 -10.63 4.87
C MET A 22 -0.74 -11.91 4.13
N VAL A 23 -1.22 -12.09 2.90
CA VAL A 23 -0.98 -13.30 2.10
C VAL A 23 0.51 -13.53 1.87
N ALA A 24 1.31 -12.47 1.69
CA ALA A 24 2.76 -12.60 1.51
C ALA A 24 3.44 -13.27 2.72
N GLY A 25 2.92 -13.02 3.93
CA GLY A 25 3.47 -13.60 5.17
C GLY A 25 3.09 -15.07 5.43
N ILE A 26 1.95 -15.52 4.91
CA ILE A 26 1.40 -16.87 5.17
C ILE A 26 1.28 -17.74 3.92
N MET A 27 2.00 -17.37 2.86
CA MET A 27 1.86 -17.97 1.52
C MET A 27 2.11 -19.48 1.50
N ASN A 28 3.18 -19.95 2.16
CA ASN A 28 3.54 -21.35 2.24
C ASN A 28 2.46 -22.17 2.97
N LEU A 29 1.88 -21.63 4.07
CA LEU A 29 0.84 -22.30 4.83
C LEU A 29 -0.43 -22.49 3.99
N MET A 30 -0.79 -21.44 3.23
CA MET A 30 -1.93 -21.53 2.29
C MET A 30 -1.66 -22.51 1.14
N SER A 31 -0.45 -22.50 0.59
CA SER A 31 -0.03 -23.38 -0.50
C SER A 31 -0.12 -24.85 -0.10
N GLN A 32 0.39 -25.20 1.06
CA GLN A 32 0.37 -26.57 1.59
C GLN A 32 -1.05 -27.07 1.88
N ASP A 33 -1.86 -26.27 2.56
CA ASP A 33 -3.22 -26.66 2.97
C ASP A 33 -4.19 -26.75 1.78
N LEU A 34 -4.05 -25.88 0.80
CA LEU A 34 -4.92 -25.82 -0.38
C LEU A 34 -4.43 -26.68 -1.55
N HIS A 35 -3.25 -27.31 -1.44
CA HIS A 35 -2.59 -28.09 -2.48
C HIS A 35 -2.42 -27.33 -3.81
N VAL A 36 -2.10 -26.05 -3.73
CA VAL A 36 -1.79 -25.18 -4.89
C VAL A 36 -0.37 -24.62 -4.76
N SER A 37 0.25 -24.27 -5.89
CA SER A 37 1.60 -23.69 -5.84
C SER A 37 1.62 -22.31 -5.16
N GLU A 38 2.74 -21.95 -4.54
CA GLU A 38 2.96 -20.62 -3.95
C GLU A 38 2.81 -19.51 -4.99
N ALA A 39 3.19 -19.78 -6.24
CA ALA A 39 2.97 -18.86 -7.36
C ALA A 39 1.47 -18.55 -7.55
N VAL A 40 0.60 -19.55 -7.43
CA VAL A 40 -0.86 -19.38 -7.52
C VAL A 40 -1.38 -18.62 -6.31
N VAL A 41 -0.91 -18.92 -5.10
CA VAL A 41 -1.28 -18.17 -3.88
C VAL A 41 -0.83 -16.70 -3.99
N GLY A 42 0.35 -16.44 -4.54
CA GLY A 42 0.86 -15.08 -4.77
C GLY A 42 -0.05 -14.23 -5.66
N GLN A 43 -0.81 -14.85 -6.60
CA GLN A 43 -1.78 -14.14 -7.43
C GLN A 43 -2.95 -13.55 -6.61
N LEU A 44 -3.19 -14.01 -5.39
CA LEU A 44 -4.16 -13.38 -4.49
C LEU A 44 -3.75 -11.95 -4.08
N VAL A 45 -2.45 -11.65 -4.03
CA VAL A 45 -1.94 -10.28 -3.80
C VAL A 45 -2.20 -9.42 -5.03
N THR A 46 -1.88 -9.95 -6.21
CA THR A 46 -2.19 -9.32 -7.50
C THR A 46 -3.67 -8.99 -7.64
N LEU A 47 -4.52 -9.98 -7.41
CA LEU A 47 -5.97 -9.85 -7.51
C LEU A 47 -6.50 -8.76 -6.57
N TYR A 48 -5.97 -8.72 -5.33
CA TYR A 48 -6.33 -7.69 -4.36
C TYR A 48 -5.94 -6.30 -4.86
N ALA A 49 -4.68 -6.11 -5.29
CA ALA A 49 -4.18 -4.81 -5.74
C ALA A 49 -4.93 -4.30 -6.98
N LEU A 50 -5.19 -5.16 -7.97
CA LEU A 50 -5.93 -4.78 -9.18
C LEU A 50 -7.40 -4.46 -8.86
N THR A 51 -8.05 -5.29 -8.03
CA THR A 51 -9.42 -5.02 -7.59
C THR A 51 -9.50 -3.69 -6.82
N PHE A 52 -8.54 -3.43 -5.93
CA PHE A 52 -8.46 -2.18 -5.19
C PHE A 52 -8.34 -0.96 -6.13
N ALA A 53 -7.45 -1.04 -7.12
CA ALA A 53 -7.21 0.04 -8.08
C ALA A 53 -8.45 0.35 -8.94
N ILE A 54 -9.19 -0.68 -9.35
CA ILE A 54 -10.36 -0.54 -10.23
C ILE A 54 -11.61 -0.15 -9.42
N CYS A 55 -11.85 -0.84 -8.31
CA CYS A 55 -13.07 -0.66 -7.53
C CYS A 55 -13.11 0.66 -6.76
N GLY A 56 -11.96 1.20 -6.34
CA GLY A 56 -11.91 2.45 -5.59
C GLY A 56 -12.66 3.60 -6.29
N PRO A 57 -12.23 4.06 -7.47
CA PRO A 57 -12.91 5.13 -8.21
C PRO A 57 -14.35 4.78 -8.59
N LEU A 58 -14.60 3.53 -8.99
CA LEU A 58 -15.91 3.07 -9.41
C LEU A 58 -16.93 3.12 -8.27
N LEU A 59 -16.58 2.55 -7.11
CA LEU A 59 -17.47 2.49 -5.96
C LEU A 59 -17.71 3.86 -5.34
N VAL A 60 -16.71 4.75 -5.34
CA VAL A 60 -16.89 6.15 -4.92
C VAL A 60 -17.96 6.83 -5.77
N LYS A 61 -17.90 6.65 -7.11
CA LYS A 61 -18.89 7.21 -8.03
C LYS A 61 -20.28 6.58 -7.83
N LEU A 62 -20.38 5.29 -7.58
CA LEU A 62 -21.65 4.61 -7.35
C LEU A 62 -22.28 4.98 -6.00
N THR A 63 -21.47 5.25 -4.99
CA THR A 63 -21.92 5.49 -3.62
C THR A 63 -22.02 6.98 -3.25
N HIS A 64 -21.82 7.91 -4.20
CA HIS A 64 -21.79 9.35 -3.91
C HIS A 64 -23.13 9.89 -3.38
N ARG A 65 -24.26 9.24 -3.70
CA ARG A 65 -25.63 9.62 -3.28
C ARG A 65 -25.96 9.18 -1.87
N PHE A 66 -25.19 8.26 -1.30
CA PHE A 66 -25.45 7.73 0.02
C PHE A 66 -24.61 8.43 1.09
N SER A 67 -25.11 8.45 2.33
CA SER A 67 -24.38 9.03 3.44
C SER A 67 -23.06 8.33 3.67
N SER A 68 -22.00 9.09 3.96
CA SER A 68 -20.65 8.53 4.21
C SER A 68 -20.64 7.54 5.37
N ARG A 69 -21.50 7.77 6.38
CA ARG A 69 -21.68 6.87 7.53
C ARG A 69 -22.25 5.52 7.09
N SER A 70 -23.38 5.52 6.38
CA SER A 70 -24.02 4.30 5.89
C SER A 70 -23.09 3.51 4.96
N VAL A 71 -22.45 4.22 4.02
CA VAL A 71 -21.49 3.59 3.10
C VAL A 71 -20.37 2.88 3.85
N LEU A 72 -19.74 3.54 4.84
CA LEU A 72 -18.65 2.93 5.61
C LEU A 72 -19.10 1.69 6.39
N LEU A 73 -20.28 1.74 7.03
CA LEU A 73 -20.79 0.59 7.79
C LEU A 73 -21.11 -0.59 6.88
N TRP A 74 -21.82 -0.36 5.77
CA TRP A 74 -22.11 -1.43 4.79
C TRP A 74 -20.84 -1.99 4.15
N THR A 75 -19.89 -1.13 3.83
CA THR A 75 -18.61 -1.56 3.26
C THR A 75 -17.81 -2.38 4.25
N LEU A 76 -17.83 -2.02 5.53
CA LEU A 76 -17.18 -2.82 6.58
C LEU A 76 -17.85 -4.20 6.75
N ILE A 77 -19.17 -4.30 6.62
CA ILE A 77 -19.88 -5.59 6.63
C ILE A 77 -19.40 -6.46 5.44
N VAL A 78 -19.32 -5.88 4.24
CA VAL A 78 -18.80 -6.59 3.05
C VAL A 78 -17.35 -7.01 3.25
N PHE A 79 -16.53 -6.16 3.87
CA PHE A 79 -15.13 -6.46 4.21
C PHE A 79 -15.03 -7.65 5.17
N ILE A 80 -15.82 -7.65 6.24
CA ILE A 80 -15.90 -8.76 7.21
C ILE A 80 -16.38 -10.04 6.53
N PHE A 81 -17.42 -9.95 5.70
CA PHE A 81 -17.96 -11.10 4.97
C PHE A 81 -16.94 -11.69 4.00
N GLY A 82 -16.23 -10.85 3.22
CA GLY A 82 -15.16 -11.30 2.31
C GLY A 82 -14.03 -12.02 3.04
N ASN A 83 -13.56 -11.47 4.19
CA ASN A 83 -12.55 -12.12 5.01
C ASN A 83 -13.09 -13.40 5.68
N GLY A 84 -14.39 -13.43 6.05
CA GLY A 84 -15.08 -14.62 6.56
C GLY A 84 -15.10 -15.76 5.54
N MET A 85 -15.41 -15.44 4.28
CA MET A 85 -15.33 -16.42 3.19
C MET A 85 -13.94 -17.04 3.08
N ILE A 86 -12.89 -16.23 3.22
CA ILE A 86 -11.50 -16.71 3.18
C ILE A 86 -11.21 -17.63 4.39
N ALA A 87 -11.61 -17.24 5.58
CA ALA A 87 -11.36 -17.98 6.81
C ALA A 87 -11.97 -19.41 6.80
N ILE A 88 -13.15 -19.56 6.20
CA ILE A 88 -13.88 -20.86 6.15
C ILE A 88 -13.77 -21.56 4.80
N ALA A 89 -12.96 -21.03 3.86
CA ALA A 89 -12.88 -21.53 2.49
C ALA A 89 -12.43 -23.00 2.43
N PRO A 90 -13.22 -23.91 1.85
CA PRO A 90 -12.80 -25.30 1.62
C PRO A 90 -11.91 -25.46 0.39
N HIS A 91 -11.88 -24.48 -0.55
CA HIS A 91 -11.10 -24.53 -1.77
C HIS A 91 -10.73 -23.12 -2.26
N PHE A 92 -9.70 -23.05 -3.10
CA PHE A 92 -9.07 -21.80 -3.59
C PHE A 92 -10.05 -20.83 -4.25
N GLY A 93 -11.05 -21.32 -5.00
CA GLY A 93 -12.01 -20.46 -5.69
C GLY A 93 -12.83 -19.55 -4.75
N ILE A 94 -13.20 -20.04 -3.55
CA ILE A 94 -13.90 -19.22 -2.55
C ILE A 94 -12.97 -18.14 -2.00
N ILE A 95 -11.68 -18.43 -1.84
CA ILE A 95 -10.68 -17.43 -1.42
C ILE A 95 -10.58 -16.31 -2.45
N VAL A 96 -10.56 -16.66 -3.73
CA VAL A 96 -10.54 -15.66 -4.84
C VAL A 96 -11.74 -14.70 -4.73
N VAL A 97 -12.96 -15.22 -4.56
CA VAL A 97 -14.16 -14.39 -4.38
C VAL A 97 -14.07 -13.52 -3.12
N GLY A 98 -13.66 -14.11 -1.99
CA GLY A 98 -13.46 -13.39 -0.74
C GLY A 98 -12.43 -12.27 -0.87
N ARG A 99 -11.34 -12.48 -1.63
CA ARG A 99 -10.31 -11.47 -1.92
C ARG A 99 -10.85 -10.32 -2.76
N ILE A 100 -11.66 -10.59 -3.77
CA ILE A 100 -12.31 -9.56 -4.58
C ILE A 100 -13.24 -8.71 -3.70
N LEU A 101 -14.10 -9.35 -2.92
CA LEU A 101 -15.04 -8.63 -2.05
C LEU A 101 -14.32 -7.78 -0.99
N SER A 102 -13.34 -8.37 -0.28
CA SER A 102 -12.60 -7.67 0.76
C SER A 102 -11.77 -6.52 0.19
N SER A 103 -11.17 -6.67 -0.98
CA SER A 103 -10.41 -5.62 -1.64
C SER A 103 -11.26 -4.46 -2.15
N ALA A 104 -12.40 -4.77 -2.80
CA ALA A 104 -13.36 -3.76 -3.24
C ALA A 104 -13.87 -2.93 -2.04
N ALA A 105 -14.20 -3.61 -0.94
CA ALA A 105 -14.60 -2.94 0.29
C ALA A 105 -13.46 -2.09 0.89
N ALA A 106 -12.25 -2.64 0.97
CA ALA A 106 -11.08 -1.95 1.49
C ALA A 106 -10.78 -0.63 0.76
N SER A 107 -10.86 -0.64 -0.58
CA SER A 107 -10.64 0.54 -1.40
C SER A 107 -11.62 1.67 -1.05
N LEU A 108 -12.89 1.34 -0.84
CA LEU A 108 -13.91 2.31 -0.48
C LEU A 108 -13.77 2.80 0.98
N ILE A 109 -13.38 1.92 1.92
CA ILE A 109 -13.11 2.29 3.32
C ILE A 109 -12.01 3.36 3.37
N ILE A 110 -10.85 3.13 2.74
CA ILE A 110 -9.75 4.10 2.75
C ILE A 110 -10.19 5.45 2.18
N VAL A 111 -10.81 5.45 1.00
CA VAL A 111 -11.20 6.71 0.34
C VAL A 111 -12.20 7.48 1.20
N LYS A 112 -13.22 6.82 1.72
CA LYS A 112 -14.25 7.49 2.55
C LYS A 112 -13.69 7.97 3.89
N VAL A 113 -12.82 7.19 4.55
CA VAL A 113 -12.17 7.59 5.81
C VAL A 113 -11.29 8.81 5.61
N LEU A 114 -10.47 8.85 4.54
CA LEU A 114 -9.62 10.01 4.25
C LEU A 114 -10.45 11.24 3.85
N ALA A 115 -11.52 11.05 3.08
CA ALA A 115 -12.45 12.13 2.74
C ALA A 115 -13.14 12.72 3.99
N LEU A 116 -13.66 11.89 4.89
CA LEU A 116 -14.23 12.35 6.17
C LEU A 116 -13.18 13.05 7.05
N THR A 117 -11.96 12.53 7.08
CA THR A 117 -10.85 13.19 7.78
C THR A 117 -10.62 14.61 7.24
N ALA A 118 -10.61 14.76 5.93
CA ALA A 118 -10.46 16.06 5.27
C ALA A 118 -11.62 17.01 5.58
N MET A 119 -12.85 16.51 5.59
CA MET A 119 -14.07 17.29 5.87
C MET A 119 -14.16 17.74 7.35
N LEU A 120 -13.78 16.87 8.28
CA LEU A 120 -13.86 17.12 9.72
C LEU A 120 -12.68 17.92 10.29
N THR A 121 -11.73 18.33 9.42
CA THR A 121 -10.52 19.03 9.83
C THR A 121 -10.42 20.39 9.12
N SER A 122 -9.98 21.41 9.87
CA SER A 122 -9.74 22.75 9.31
C SER A 122 -8.74 22.71 8.16
N ALA A 123 -8.87 23.60 7.17
CA ALA A 123 -8.01 23.64 5.99
C ALA A 123 -6.51 23.67 6.34
N LYS A 124 -6.13 24.42 7.40
CA LYS A 124 -4.74 24.54 7.89
C LYS A 124 -4.14 23.21 8.36
N ASN A 125 -4.95 22.32 8.96
CA ASN A 125 -4.47 21.06 9.58
C ASN A 125 -4.86 19.81 8.78
N ARG A 126 -5.51 19.97 7.62
CA ARG A 126 -6.07 18.87 6.83
C ARG A 126 -5.02 17.83 6.42
N GLY A 127 -3.92 18.28 5.82
CA GLY A 127 -2.82 17.40 5.41
C GLY A 127 -2.21 16.64 6.59
N LYS A 128 -1.96 17.33 7.71
CA LYS A 128 -1.45 16.70 8.94
C LYS A 128 -2.38 15.59 9.45
N MET A 129 -3.69 15.84 9.48
CA MET A 129 -4.65 14.85 9.97
C MET A 129 -4.82 13.66 9.05
N ILE A 130 -4.81 13.87 7.72
CA ILE A 130 -4.77 12.78 6.73
C ILE A 130 -3.53 11.93 6.95
N GLY A 131 -2.35 12.55 7.13
CA GLY A 131 -1.11 11.83 7.43
C GLY A 131 -1.20 11.01 8.73
N ILE A 132 -1.76 11.58 9.80
CA ILE A 132 -1.98 10.86 11.07
C ILE A 132 -2.91 9.66 10.87
N VAL A 133 -4.02 9.80 10.15
CA VAL A 133 -4.93 8.69 9.88
C VAL A 133 -4.25 7.61 9.04
N TYR A 134 -3.44 8.01 8.06
CA TYR A 134 -2.71 7.07 7.20
C TYR A 134 -1.58 6.33 7.93
N THR A 135 -1.16 6.76 9.14
CA THR A 135 -0.24 5.98 9.99
C THR A 135 -0.81 4.60 10.36
N GLY A 136 -2.14 4.42 10.31
CA GLY A 136 -2.78 3.12 10.43
C GLY A 136 -2.26 2.10 9.43
N PHE A 137 -2.03 2.52 8.18
CA PHE A 137 -1.46 1.65 7.14
C PHE A 137 0.00 1.25 7.46
N SER A 138 0.81 2.21 7.90
CA SER A 138 2.18 1.91 8.35
C SER A 138 2.18 0.99 9.57
N GLY A 139 1.27 1.23 10.54
CA GLY A 139 1.10 0.37 11.71
C GLY A 139 0.70 -1.06 11.33
N ALA A 140 -0.11 -1.24 10.28
CA ALA A 140 -0.47 -2.56 9.76
C ALA A 140 0.76 -3.32 9.23
N ASN A 141 1.65 -2.63 8.53
CA ASN A 141 2.89 -3.24 8.02
C ASN A 141 3.87 -3.59 9.15
N VAL A 142 3.96 -2.75 10.20
CA VAL A 142 4.89 -2.97 11.32
C VAL A 142 4.39 -4.07 12.27
N PHE A 143 3.11 -4.06 12.60
CA PHE A 143 2.55 -4.93 13.64
C PHE A 143 1.54 -5.93 13.08
N GLY A 144 0.64 -5.49 12.20
CA GLY A 144 -0.48 -6.29 11.73
C GLY A 144 -0.04 -7.52 10.95
N VAL A 145 0.82 -7.33 9.95
CA VAL A 145 1.30 -8.44 9.11
C VAL A 145 2.18 -9.43 9.88
N PRO A 146 3.18 -9.00 10.68
CA PRO A 146 3.94 -9.94 11.50
C PRO A 146 3.10 -10.71 12.52
N ILE A 147 2.18 -10.03 13.24
CA ILE A 147 1.27 -10.68 14.18
C ILE A 147 0.42 -11.73 13.46
N GLY A 148 -0.15 -11.38 12.31
CA GLY A 148 -0.97 -12.32 11.54
C GLY A 148 -0.15 -13.50 11.00
N THR A 149 1.12 -13.29 10.64
CA THR A 149 2.03 -14.37 10.22
C THR A 149 2.32 -15.32 11.39
N VAL A 150 2.58 -14.79 12.60
CA VAL A 150 2.76 -15.60 13.82
C VAL A 150 1.50 -16.42 14.15
N ILE A 151 0.32 -15.77 14.09
CA ILE A 151 -0.96 -16.48 14.29
C ILE A 151 -1.12 -17.61 13.25
N GLY A 152 -0.82 -17.32 11.99
CA GLY A 152 -0.86 -18.29 10.91
C GLY A 152 0.03 -19.50 11.14
N ASP A 153 1.24 -19.27 11.66
CA ASP A 153 2.21 -20.30 11.96
C ASP A 153 1.79 -21.18 13.15
N TRP A 154 1.28 -20.60 14.23
CA TRP A 154 0.97 -21.34 15.47
C TRP A 154 -0.35 -22.10 15.44
N VAL A 155 -1.38 -21.48 14.86
CA VAL A 155 -2.76 -22.03 14.91
C VAL A 155 -3.38 -22.23 13.53
N GLY A 156 -2.68 -21.87 12.47
CA GLY A 156 -3.11 -22.02 11.09
C GLY A 156 -3.56 -20.72 10.43
N TRP A 157 -3.33 -20.62 9.11
CA TRP A 157 -3.55 -19.40 8.32
C TRP A 157 -5.01 -18.90 8.34
N ARG A 158 -5.98 -19.77 8.53
CA ARG A 158 -7.41 -19.40 8.63
C ARG A 158 -7.67 -18.52 9.85
N PHE A 159 -6.96 -18.77 10.95
CA PHE A 159 -7.08 -17.97 12.18
C PHE A 159 -6.54 -16.55 12.01
N THR A 160 -5.63 -16.34 11.07
CA THR A 160 -5.20 -14.98 10.70
C THR A 160 -6.37 -14.14 10.18
N PHE A 161 -7.20 -14.71 9.31
CA PHE A 161 -8.39 -14.03 8.79
C PHE A 161 -9.49 -13.89 9.86
N LEU A 162 -9.65 -14.85 10.78
CA LEU A 162 -10.52 -14.68 11.94
C LEU A 162 -10.06 -13.55 12.85
N PHE A 163 -8.77 -13.39 13.07
CA PHE A 163 -8.22 -12.27 13.81
C PHE A 163 -8.56 -10.92 13.14
N ILE A 164 -8.42 -10.84 11.82
CA ILE A 164 -8.83 -9.67 11.04
C ILE A 164 -10.32 -9.35 11.23
N ILE A 165 -11.17 -10.37 11.21
CA ILE A 165 -12.61 -10.23 11.44
C ILE A 165 -12.88 -9.66 12.84
N ILE A 166 -12.25 -10.21 13.88
CA ILE A 166 -12.42 -9.73 15.27
C ILE A 166 -12.04 -8.25 15.38
N VAL A 167 -10.88 -7.87 14.83
CA VAL A 167 -10.45 -6.46 14.83
C VAL A 167 -11.42 -5.59 14.03
N SER A 168 -11.92 -6.10 12.88
CA SER A 168 -12.88 -5.38 12.04
C SER A 168 -14.23 -5.16 12.72
N VAL A 169 -14.72 -6.15 13.47
CA VAL A 169 -15.94 -6.02 14.30
C VAL A 169 -15.73 -4.96 15.38
N PHE A 170 -14.58 -4.98 16.05
CA PHE A 170 -14.24 -3.95 17.03
C PHE A 170 -14.22 -2.54 16.41
N VAL A 171 -13.60 -2.39 15.23
CA VAL A 171 -13.62 -1.14 14.46
C VAL A 171 -15.05 -0.75 14.07
N GLY A 172 -15.90 -1.72 13.72
CA GLY A 172 -17.31 -1.49 13.41
C GLY A 172 -18.08 -0.92 14.60
N VAL A 173 -17.86 -1.42 15.81
CA VAL A 173 -18.44 -0.87 17.04
C VAL A 173 -17.96 0.55 17.26
N LEU A 174 -16.67 0.84 17.08
CA LEU A 174 -16.16 2.20 17.17
C LEU A 174 -16.76 3.12 16.11
N MET A 175 -16.93 2.63 14.87
CA MET A 175 -17.60 3.39 13.81
C MET A 175 -19.06 3.71 14.16
N LEU A 176 -19.81 2.76 14.70
CA LEU A 176 -21.19 3.00 15.13
C LEU A 176 -21.30 4.12 16.18
N ILE A 177 -20.33 4.18 17.09
CA ILE A 177 -20.31 5.16 18.21
C ILE A 177 -19.78 6.52 17.74
N TYR A 178 -18.66 6.55 17.00
CA TYR A 178 -17.87 7.76 16.77
C TYR A 178 -17.98 8.36 15.37
N LEU A 179 -18.56 7.65 14.38
CA LEU A 179 -18.78 8.26 13.06
C LEU A 179 -19.76 9.43 13.19
N PRO A 180 -19.48 10.56 12.51
CA PRO A 180 -20.38 11.71 12.53
C PRO A 180 -21.75 11.34 11.97
N LYS A 181 -22.80 11.84 12.60
CA LYS A 181 -24.16 11.78 12.07
C LYS A 181 -24.31 12.82 10.94
N GLU A 182 -25.29 12.63 10.07
CA GLU A 182 -25.51 13.55 8.95
C GLU A 182 -25.75 15.00 9.39
N ASP A 183 -26.40 15.19 10.51
CA ASP A 183 -26.65 16.50 11.09
C ASP A 183 -25.37 17.26 11.45
N GLU A 184 -24.29 16.55 11.82
CA GLU A 184 -22.98 17.14 12.12
C GLU A 184 -22.23 17.58 10.84
N LEU A 185 -22.55 17.00 9.70
CA LEU A 185 -21.94 17.32 8.40
C LEU A 185 -22.68 18.46 7.68
N SER A 186 -23.91 18.76 8.12
CA SER A 186 -24.85 19.72 7.51
C SER A 186 -24.84 21.09 8.20
N HIS A 187 -23.76 21.52 8.83
CA HIS A 187 -23.71 22.84 9.48
C HIS A 187 -23.87 23.99 8.45
N PRO A 188 -24.82 24.94 8.69
CA PRO A 188 -25.20 26.01 7.75
C PRO A 188 -24.08 27.04 7.45
N ASN A 189 -22.94 26.99 8.10
CA ASN A 189 -21.81 27.92 7.92
C ASN A 189 -20.70 27.39 6.99
N GLN A 190 -20.84 26.20 6.46
CA GLN A 190 -20.05 25.76 5.32
C GLN A 190 -21.00 25.74 4.11
N THR A 191 -20.97 26.80 3.31
CA THR A 191 -21.58 26.79 1.97
C THR A 191 -21.38 25.41 1.35
N PRO A 192 -22.44 24.80 0.77
CA PRO A 192 -22.32 23.53 0.09
C PRO A 192 -21.44 23.73 -1.16
N ARG A 193 -20.15 23.60 -0.99
CA ARG A 193 -19.20 23.38 -2.07
C ARG A 193 -19.09 21.88 -2.35
N SER A 194 -20.21 21.22 -2.30
CA SER A 194 -20.40 19.90 -2.89
C SER A 194 -20.99 20.10 -4.25
N SER A 195 -20.41 19.65 -5.27
CA SER A 195 -20.79 19.61 -6.68
C SER A 195 -20.33 20.73 -7.61
N SER A 196 -19.54 21.69 -7.14
CA SER A 196 -18.90 22.65 -8.05
C SER A 196 -17.44 22.90 -7.64
N ILE A 197 -16.66 21.84 -7.43
CA ILE A 197 -15.22 21.83 -7.71
C ILE A 197 -15.06 21.37 -9.17
N GLU A 198 -15.95 21.83 -9.99
CA GLU A 198 -15.69 22.14 -11.38
C GLU A 198 -15.41 23.63 -11.44
N SER A 199 -14.22 23.93 -11.88
CA SER A 199 -13.81 25.24 -12.38
C SER A 199 -13.88 26.44 -11.41
N GLN A 200 -12.77 26.70 -10.68
CA GLN A 200 -12.16 28.04 -10.69
C GLN A 200 -10.69 28.09 -10.25
N THR A 201 -9.99 26.98 -10.04
CA THR A 201 -8.53 26.92 -10.24
C THR A 201 -8.27 25.60 -10.95
N GLY A 202 -8.32 25.60 -12.26
CA GLY A 202 -8.03 24.44 -13.08
C GLY A 202 -6.66 23.87 -12.66
N SER A 203 -6.63 22.60 -12.30
CA SER A 203 -5.39 21.84 -12.18
C SER A 203 -4.68 21.94 -13.53
N SER A 204 -3.65 22.77 -13.61
CA SER A 204 -2.83 22.90 -14.81
C SER A 204 -1.59 22.04 -14.61
N VAL A 205 -1.51 20.93 -15.34
CA VAL A 205 -0.28 20.15 -15.42
C VAL A 205 0.68 20.89 -16.33
N ILE A 206 1.67 21.59 -15.73
CA ILE A 206 2.62 22.44 -16.46
C ILE A 206 3.49 21.63 -17.41
N ARG A 207 3.90 20.43 -16.98
CA ARG A 207 4.77 19.53 -17.76
C ARG A 207 4.23 18.09 -17.75
N PRO A 208 3.23 17.76 -18.59
CA PRO A 208 2.60 16.44 -18.59
C PRO A 208 3.58 15.30 -18.85
N ARG A 209 4.60 15.51 -19.65
CA ARG A 209 5.65 14.51 -19.90
C ARG A 209 6.46 14.17 -18.65
N GLU A 210 6.78 15.13 -17.80
CA GLU A 210 7.53 14.90 -16.57
C GLU A 210 6.63 14.19 -15.53
N VAL A 211 5.38 14.64 -15.38
CA VAL A 211 4.39 13.95 -14.53
C VAL A 211 4.22 12.49 -14.96
N PHE A 212 4.07 12.23 -16.26
CA PHE A 212 3.98 10.86 -16.78
C PHE A 212 5.22 10.01 -16.44
N LYS A 213 6.43 10.59 -16.54
CA LYS A 213 7.66 9.89 -16.13
C LYS A 213 7.65 9.53 -14.65
N TYR A 214 7.23 10.44 -13.76
CA TYR A 214 7.11 10.14 -12.33
C TYR A 214 6.08 9.03 -12.06
N LEU A 215 4.93 9.03 -12.75
CA LEU A 215 3.95 7.95 -12.66
C LEU A 215 4.51 6.61 -13.13
N MET A 216 5.29 6.61 -14.22
CA MET A 216 6.00 5.42 -14.71
C MET A 216 7.09 4.94 -13.74
N ILE A 217 7.81 5.85 -13.07
CA ILE A 217 8.76 5.51 -12.02
C ILE A 217 8.04 4.87 -10.84
N THR A 218 6.91 5.45 -10.38
CA THR A 218 6.07 4.81 -9.34
C THR A 218 5.70 3.39 -9.75
N PHE A 219 5.13 3.23 -10.94
CA PHE A 219 4.72 1.92 -11.46
C PHE A 219 5.88 0.92 -11.45
N LEU A 220 7.01 1.26 -12.07
CA LEU A 220 8.15 0.35 -12.21
C LEU A 220 8.86 0.04 -10.88
N VAL A 221 8.98 1.01 -9.97
CA VAL A 221 9.55 0.78 -8.63
C VAL A 221 8.67 -0.18 -7.85
N LEU A 222 7.35 -0.04 -7.95
CA LEU A 222 6.41 -0.95 -7.28
C LEU A 222 6.35 -2.32 -7.96
N VAL A 223 6.45 -2.41 -9.30
CA VAL A 223 6.63 -3.70 -9.98
C VAL A 223 7.90 -4.38 -9.46
N ALA A 224 9.04 -3.68 -9.49
CA ALA A 224 10.32 -4.21 -9.04
C ALA A 224 10.26 -4.70 -7.59
N ASN A 225 9.70 -3.90 -6.69
CA ASN A 225 9.55 -4.29 -5.28
C ASN A 225 8.65 -5.52 -5.12
N SER A 226 7.50 -5.52 -5.77
CA SER A 226 6.48 -6.56 -5.58
C SER A 226 6.86 -7.91 -6.15
N VAL A 227 7.69 -7.95 -7.20
CA VAL A 227 8.27 -9.20 -7.74
C VAL A 227 8.98 -10.00 -6.64
N THR A 228 9.75 -9.35 -5.76
CA THR A 228 10.42 -10.00 -4.64
C THR A 228 9.56 -10.04 -3.39
N PHE A 229 8.89 -8.95 -3.04
CA PHE A 229 8.17 -8.83 -1.77
C PHE A 229 6.99 -9.80 -1.64
N VAL A 230 6.23 -10.02 -2.71
CA VAL A 230 5.10 -10.97 -2.71
C VAL A 230 5.57 -12.38 -2.41
N PHE A 231 6.78 -12.74 -2.87
CA PHE A 231 7.38 -14.07 -2.72
C PHE A 231 8.50 -14.12 -1.67
N ILE A 232 8.51 -13.17 -0.73
CA ILE A 232 9.52 -13.11 0.34
C ILE A 232 9.46 -14.33 1.27
N ASN A 233 8.26 -14.85 1.53
CA ASN A 233 8.05 -16.04 2.35
C ASN A 233 8.74 -17.26 1.74
N PRO A 234 8.41 -17.71 0.50
CA PRO A 234 9.10 -18.83 -0.12
C PRO A 234 10.59 -18.56 -0.35
N LEU A 235 11.01 -17.32 -0.62
CA LEU A 235 12.42 -16.97 -0.78
C LEU A 235 13.24 -17.22 0.51
N ILE A 236 12.69 -16.87 1.66
CA ILE A 236 13.33 -17.07 2.96
C ILE A 236 13.33 -18.56 3.34
N LEU A 237 12.18 -19.23 3.19
CA LEU A 237 12.02 -20.63 3.59
C LEU A 237 12.85 -21.61 2.72
N SER A 238 12.97 -21.35 1.41
CA SER A 238 13.80 -22.16 0.51
C SER A 238 15.29 -22.19 0.88
N ASN A 239 15.73 -21.21 1.67
CA ASN A 239 17.11 -21.14 2.18
C ASN A 239 17.28 -21.69 3.61
N GLY A 240 16.29 -22.45 4.12
CA GLY A 240 16.37 -23.18 5.38
C GLY A 240 16.04 -22.35 6.62
N HIS A 241 15.53 -21.12 6.47
CA HIS A 241 15.03 -20.33 7.60
C HIS A 241 13.63 -20.81 8.02
N GLU A 242 13.30 -20.58 9.28
CA GLU A 242 12.00 -20.91 9.85
C GLU A 242 10.96 -19.82 9.60
N MET A 243 9.68 -20.16 9.83
CA MET A 243 8.56 -19.23 9.71
C MET A 243 8.62 -18.06 10.68
N SER A 244 9.20 -18.27 11.85
CA SER A 244 9.54 -17.23 12.85
C SER A 244 10.41 -16.13 12.26
N PHE A 245 11.37 -16.50 11.41
CA PHE A 245 12.24 -15.55 10.72
C PHE A 245 11.49 -14.77 9.62
N VAL A 246 10.52 -15.36 8.93
CA VAL A 246 9.65 -14.64 7.99
C VAL A 246 8.89 -13.53 8.72
N SER A 247 8.33 -13.83 9.90
CA SER A 247 7.64 -12.82 10.73
C SER A 247 8.56 -11.68 11.13
N LEU A 248 9.80 -11.99 11.52
CA LEU A 248 10.82 -11.00 11.85
C LEU A 248 11.22 -10.15 10.62
N ALA A 249 11.37 -10.77 9.46
CA ALA A 249 11.66 -10.09 8.20
C ALA A 249 10.56 -9.09 7.83
N LEU A 250 9.29 -9.47 8.00
CA LEU A 250 8.14 -8.59 7.76
C LEU A 250 8.06 -7.44 8.80
N LEU A 251 8.42 -7.70 10.05
CA LEU A 251 8.56 -6.63 11.05
C LEU A 251 9.65 -5.63 10.65
N VAL A 252 10.80 -6.12 10.22
CA VAL A 252 11.92 -5.29 9.72
C VAL A 252 11.49 -4.48 8.51
N ASN A 253 10.73 -5.07 7.57
CA ASN A 253 10.14 -4.35 6.45
C ASN A 253 9.25 -3.19 6.92
N GLY A 254 8.35 -3.44 7.88
CA GLY A 254 7.46 -2.41 8.40
C GLY A 254 8.22 -1.25 9.06
N VAL A 255 9.20 -1.56 9.92
CA VAL A 255 10.04 -0.55 10.59
C VAL A 255 10.85 0.25 9.56
N ALA A 256 11.48 -0.43 8.61
CA ALA A 256 12.21 0.21 7.52
C ALA A 256 11.31 1.12 6.67
N GLY A 257 10.04 0.72 6.48
CA GLY A 257 9.03 1.52 5.76
C GLY A 257 8.74 2.86 6.43
N VAL A 258 8.52 2.86 7.75
CA VAL A 258 8.28 4.09 8.53
C VAL A 258 9.48 5.02 8.48
N ILE A 259 10.68 4.47 8.75
CA ILE A 259 11.93 5.25 8.72
C ILE A 259 12.23 5.73 7.31
N GLY A 260 12.08 4.87 6.29
CA GLY A 260 12.36 5.16 4.89
C GLY A 260 11.47 6.27 4.35
N THR A 261 10.17 6.22 4.62
CA THR A 261 9.23 7.27 4.20
C THR A 261 9.59 8.62 4.82
N SER A 262 9.91 8.64 6.12
CA SER A 262 10.32 9.87 6.82
C SER A 262 11.63 10.42 6.26
N LEU A 263 12.63 9.55 6.09
CA LEU A 263 13.95 9.89 5.56
C LEU A 263 13.86 10.39 4.12
N GLY A 264 13.04 9.72 3.28
CA GLY A 264 12.83 10.08 1.89
C GLY A 264 12.24 11.48 1.73
N GLY A 265 11.31 11.89 2.60
CA GLY A 265 10.79 13.25 2.62
C GLY A 265 11.88 14.28 2.90
N VAL A 266 12.61 14.12 4.00
CA VAL A 266 13.69 15.04 4.41
C VAL A 266 14.81 15.11 3.35
N LEU A 267 15.21 13.98 2.80
CA LEU A 267 16.34 13.92 1.86
C LEU A 267 15.95 14.39 0.45
N SER A 268 14.69 14.18 0.03
CA SER A 268 14.20 14.76 -1.23
C SER A 268 14.14 16.29 -1.18
N ASP A 269 13.77 16.86 -0.04
CA ASP A 269 13.77 18.31 0.17
C ASP A 269 15.21 18.88 0.17
N LYS A 270 16.17 18.15 0.78
CA LYS A 270 17.57 18.58 0.88
C LYS A 270 18.34 18.46 -0.44
N PHE A 271 18.14 17.36 -1.18
CA PHE A 271 18.97 17.00 -2.35
C PHE A 271 18.25 17.12 -3.69
N THR A 272 16.98 17.41 -3.74
CA THR A 272 16.02 17.34 -4.85
C THR A 272 15.46 15.91 -5.09
N SER A 273 14.20 15.85 -5.52
CA SER A 273 13.51 14.61 -5.86
C SER A 273 14.32 13.70 -6.78
N LYS A 274 14.87 14.25 -7.88
CA LYS A 274 15.65 13.49 -8.85
C LYS A 274 16.90 12.85 -8.24
N ARG A 275 17.72 13.65 -7.52
CA ARG A 275 18.97 13.14 -6.93
C ARG A 275 18.71 12.06 -5.89
N TRP A 276 17.68 12.25 -5.06
CA TRP A 276 17.32 11.24 -4.07
C TRP A 276 16.80 9.95 -4.72
N LEU A 277 15.99 10.05 -5.79
CA LEU A 277 15.53 8.89 -6.54
C LEU A 277 16.70 8.12 -7.18
N ILE A 278 17.70 8.79 -7.75
CA ILE A 278 18.91 8.12 -8.26
C ILE A 278 19.57 7.32 -7.13
N THR A 279 19.81 7.94 -5.98
CA THR A 279 20.50 7.27 -4.85
C THR A 279 19.69 6.10 -4.32
N SER A 280 18.41 6.30 -4.01
CA SER A 280 17.56 5.27 -3.39
C SER A 280 17.31 4.08 -4.31
N ILE A 281 17.03 4.31 -5.60
CA ILE A 281 16.81 3.23 -6.57
C ILE A 281 18.13 2.50 -6.86
N SER A 282 19.27 3.19 -6.94
CA SER A 282 20.57 2.52 -7.11
C SER A 282 20.91 1.59 -5.95
N ILE A 283 20.70 2.04 -4.70
CA ILE A 283 20.92 1.19 -3.53
C ILE A 283 19.91 0.04 -3.51
N PHE A 284 18.64 0.28 -3.87
CA PHE A 284 17.64 -0.78 -4.03
C PHE A 284 18.11 -1.86 -5.00
N ILE A 285 18.61 -1.49 -6.19
CA ILE A 285 19.11 -2.42 -7.20
C ILE A 285 20.28 -3.22 -6.64
N ILE A 286 21.25 -2.57 -5.99
CA ILE A 286 22.40 -3.25 -5.38
C ILE A 286 21.92 -4.27 -4.34
N MET A 287 20.97 -3.88 -3.47
CA MET A 287 20.42 -4.81 -2.47
C MET A 287 19.72 -6.00 -3.13
N MET A 288 18.96 -5.80 -4.22
CA MET A 288 18.33 -6.91 -4.96
C MET A 288 19.34 -7.87 -5.55
N ILE A 289 20.49 -7.39 -6.07
CA ILE A 289 21.53 -8.24 -6.65
C ILE A 289 22.24 -9.07 -5.56
N ILE A 290 22.56 -8.46 -4.43
CA ILE A 290 23.31 -9.12 -3.36
C ILE A 290 22.43 -9.90 -2.38
N LEU A 291 21.11 -9.75 -2.42
CA LEU A 291 20.21 -10.34 -1.43
C LEU A 291 20.36 -11.86 -1.36
N ASN A 292 20.49 -12.54 -2.49
CA ASN A 292 20.70 -13.98 -2.55
C ASN A 292 22.02 -14.43 -1.87
N LEU A 293 23.05 -13.60 -1.88
CA LEU A 293 24.31 -13.88 -1.16
C LEU A 293 24.13 -13.72 0.35
N LEU A 294 23.16 -12.93 0.78
CA LEU A 294 22.87 -12.68 2.19
C LEU A 294 21.91 -13.72 2.79
N LEU A 295 21.16 -14.45 1.95
CA LEU A 295 20.15 -15.43 2.39
C LEU A 295 20.65 -16.45 3.42
N PRO A 296 21.87 -17.04 3.32
CA PRO A 296 22.33 -18.01 4.30
C PRO A 296 22.63 -17.40 5.70
N GLY A 297 22.88 -16.10 5.76
CA GLY A 297 23.32 -15.41 6.98
C GLY A 297 22.21 -14.63 7.68
N THR A 298 21.64 -15.12 8.76
CA THR A 298 20.50 -14.51 9.47
C THR A 298 20.67 -13.01 9.74
N GLY A 299 21.78 -12.60 10.34
CA GLY A 299 22.03 -11.19 10.68
C GLY A 299 22.25 -10.30 9.45
N LEU A 300 23.04 -10.78 8.48
CA LEU A 300 23.31 -10.05 7.24
C LEU A 300 22.04 -9.92 6.38
N LEU A 301 21.21 -10.96 6.36
CA LEU A 301 19.93 -10.93 5.67
C LEU A 301 18.99 -9.87 6.25
N LEU A 302 18.89 -9.75 7.58
CA LEU A 302 18.07 -8.71 8.22
C LEU A 302 18.56 -7.30 7.85
N VAL A 303 19.87 -7.08 7.81
CA VAL A 303 20.45 -5.80 7.36
C VAL A 303 20.11 -5.55 5.89
N GLY A 304 20.25 -6.55 5.02
CA GLY A 304 19.90 -6.45 3.61
C GLY A 304 18.42 -6.14 3.40
N LEU A 305 17.53 -6.84 4.11
CA LEU A 305 16.08 -6.60 4.09
C LEU A 305 15.73 -5.19 4.59
N PHE A 306 16.38 -4.74 5.67
CA PHE A 306 16.19 -3.39 6.19
C PHE A 306 16.61 -2.34 5.16
N MET A 307 17.80 -2.44 4.59
CA MET A 307 18.33 -1.49 3.60
C MET A 307 17.49 -1.48 2.31
N TRP A 308 17.09 -2.66 1.81
CA TRP A 308 16.19 -2.76 0.68
C TRP A 308 14.92 -1.97 0.92
N ASN A 309 14.22 -2.29 2.01
CA ASN A 309 12.90 -1.69 2.30
C ASN A 309 13.02 -0.19 2.65
N LEU A 310 14.07 0.20 3.40
CA LEU A 310 14.36 1.60 3.69
C LEU A 310 14.47 2.45 2.41
N MET A 311 15.24 1.96 1.45
CA MET A 311 15.45 2.68 0.18
C MET A 311 14.19 2.67 -0.68
N GLN A 312 13.49 1.54 -0.77
CA GLN A 312 12.25 1.43 -1.54
C GLN A 312 11.18 2.39 -1.01
N TRP A 313 10.89 2.38 0.29
CA TRP A 313 9.88 3.26 0.88
C TRP A 313 10.27 4.74 0.80
N SER A 314 11.56 5.06 0.80
CA SER A 314 12.05 6.43 0.67
C SER A 314 11.83 7.04 -0.72
N THR A 315 11.55 6.22 -1.75
CA THR A 315 11.25 6.72 -3.10
C THR A 315 9.90 7.41 -3.18
N ASN A 316 8.91 6.97 -2.39
CA ASN A 316 7.53 7.44 -2.50
C ASN A 316 7.38 8.96 -2.24
N PRO A 317 7.85 9.53 -1.11
CA PRO A 317 7.76 10.98 -0.91
C PRO A 317 8.57 11.78 -1.94
N ALA A 318 9.71 11.25 -2.40
CA ALA A 318 10.49 11.90 -3.44
C ALA A 318 9.74 11.97 -4.78
N ILE A 319 9.03 10.89 -5.16
CA ILE A 319 8.17 10.87 -6.35
C ILE A 319 7.03 11.88 -6.20
N GLN A 320 6.35 11.89 -5.04
CA GLN A 320 5.23 12.81 -4.78
C GLN A 320 5.69 14.27 -4.84
N SER A 321 6.81 14.61 -4.23
CA SER A 321 7.41 15.96 -4.32
C SER A 321 7.71 16.34 -5.77
N GLY A 322 8.31 15.42 -6.53
CA GLY A 322 8.62 15.64 -7.94
C GLY A 322 7.36 15.83 -8.82
N ILE A 323 6.27 15.12 -8.54
CA ILE A 323 4.98 15.33 -9.21
C ILE A 323 4.44 16.74 -8.91
N ILE A 324 4.41 17.11 -7.62
CA ILE A 324 3.89 18.42 -7.17
C ILE A 324 4.64 19.58 -7.80
N GLU A 325 5.94 19.47 -8.01
CA GLU A 325 6.76 20.50 -8.69
C GLU A 325 6.30 20.79 -10.13
N HIS A 326 5.56 19.89 -10.77
CA HIS A 326 5.14 20.00 -12.17
C HIS A 326 3.62 20.23 -12.35
N VAL A 327 2.92 20.53 -11.26
CA VAL A 327 1.47 20.78 -11.23
C VAL A 327 1.21 22.13 -10.55
N GLU A 328 0.38 22.98 -11.14
CA GLU A 328 -0.14 24.20 -10.51
C GLU A 328 -1.62 24.00 -10.12
N GLY A 329 -1.99 24.52 -8.95
CA GLY A 329 -3.34 24.41 -8.42
C GLY A 329 -3.59 23.08 -7.66
N ASP A 330 -4.72 22.45 -7.88
CA ASP A 330 -5.11 21.22 -7.17
C ASP A 330 -4.35 20.00 -7.69
N THR A 331 -3.59 19.36 -6.81
CA THR A 331 -2.79 18.16 -7.13
C THR A 331 -3.55 16.85 -6.93
N SER A 332 -4.78 16.90 -6.42
CA SER A 332 -5.56 15.71 -6.00
C SER A 332 -5.74 14.69 -7.12
N GLN A 333 -6.03 15.16 -8.34
CA GLN A 333 -6.23 14.28 -9.50
C GLN A 333 -4.94 13.53 -9.87
N VAL A 334 -3.82 14.24 -9.90
CA VAL A 334 -2.52 13.61 -10.27
C VAL A 334 -2.03 12.67 -9.17
N MET A 335 -2.29 13.00 -7.90
CA MET A 335 -2.03 12.08 -6.79
C MET A 335 -2.90 10.82 -6.86
N SER A 336 -4.14 10.93 -7.32
CA SER A 336 -5.00 9.77 -7.60
C SER A 336 -4.41 8.88 -8.70
N TRP A 337 -3.88 9.44 -9.78
CA TRP A 337 -3.16 8.68 -10.80
C TRP A 337 -1.90 8.00 -10.24
N ASN A 338 -1.18 8.67 -9.34
CA ASN A 338 -0.02 8.08 -8.67
C ASN A 338 -0.43 6.86 -7.82
N MET A 339 -1.52 6.94 -7.08
CA MET A 339 -2.06 5.80 -6.32
C MET A 339 -2.50 4.64 -7.23
N SER A 340 -3.10 4.95 -8.38
CA SER A 340 -3.44 3.93 -9.39
C SER A 340 -2.18 3.28 -9.97
N SER A 341 -1.15 4.06 -10.28
CA SER A 341 0.14 3.54 -10.77
C SER A 341 0.82 2.64 -9.72
N LEU A 342 0.75 3.02 -8.44
CA LEU A 342 1.27 2.24 -7.32
C LEU A 342 0.58 0.86 -7.25
N ASN A 343 -0.75 0.83 -7.19
CA ASN A 343 -1.50 -0.42 -7.08
C ASN A 343 -1.38 -1.29 -8.34
N ALA A 344 -1.38 -0.68 -9.54
CA ALA A 344 -1.11 -1.40 -10.78
C ALA A 344 0.30 -2.03 -10.77
N GLY A 345 1.30 -1.30 -10.23
CA GLY A 345 2.66 -1.81 -10.05
C GLY A 345 2.72 -3.02 -9.13
N ILE A 346 2.02 -2.97 -7.98
CA ILE A 346 1.92 -4.12 -7.06
C ILE A 346 1.30 -5.32 -7.78
N GLY A 347 0.19 -5.11 -8.49
CA GLY A 347 -0.49 -6.18 -9.22
C GLY A 347 0.37 -6.81 -10.30
N VAL A 348 0.98 -6.00 -11.18
CA VAL A 348 1.87 -6.49 -12.24
C VAL A 348 3.11 -7.18 -11.66
N GLY A 349 3.68 -6.65 -10.57
CA GLY A 349 4.81 -7.26 -9.88
C GLY A 349 4.50 -8.67 -9.36
N GLY A 350 3.30 -8.88 -8.80
CA GLY A 350 2.85 -10.21 -8.38
C GLY A 350 2.70 -11.20 -9.56
N ILE A 351 2.21 -10.72 -10.72
CA ILE A 351 2.15 -11.55 -11.95
C ILE A 351 3.55 -11.94 -12.39
N VAL A 352 4.43 -10.95 -12.55
CA VAL A 352 5.81 -11.19 -13.02
C VAL A 352 6.56 -12.11 -12.06
N GLY A 353 6.47 -11.88 -10.75
CA GLY A 353 7.10 -12.75 -9.75
C GLY A 353 6.55 -14.18 -9.79
N GLY A 354 5.23 -14.35 -9.97
CA GLY A 354 4.62 -15.67 -10.13
C GLY A 354 5.11 -16.40 -11.38
N LEU A 355 5.27 -15.70 -12.52
CA LEU A 355 5.84 -16.29 -13.73
C LEU A 355 7.30 -16.69 -13.53
N VAL A 356 8.10 -15.86 -12.86
CA VAL A 356 9.50 -16.17 -12.52
C VAL A 356 9.56 -17.42 -11.65
N MET A 357 8.75 -17.53 -10.61
CA MET A 357 8.70 -18.73 -9.75
C MET A 357 8.26 -19.98 -10.49
N THR A 358 7.33 -19.85 -11.43
CA THR A 358 6.79 -21.00 -12.17
C THR A 358 7.78 -21.57 -13.19
N HIS A 359 8.55 -20.70 -13.87
CA HIS A 359 9.41 -21.09 -15.00
C HIS A 359 10.90 -21.13 -14.65
N LEU A 360 11.31 -20.50 -13.56
CA LEU A 360 12.71 -20.45 -13.09
C LEU A 360 12.80 -21.00 -11.66
N SER A 361 13.27 -20.18 -10.73
CA SER A 361 13.25 -20.48 -9.30
C SER A 361 12.98 -19.21 -8.50
N VAL A 362 12.65 -19.37 -7.20
CA VAL A 362 12.33 -18.24 -6.33
C VAL A 362 13.50 -17.23 -6.21
N GLU A 363 14.73 -17.67 -6.32
CA GLU A 363 15.93 -16.81 -6.25
C GLU A 363 15.98 -15.77 -7.37
N TYR A 364 15.45 -16.10 -8.55
CA TYR A 364 15.45 -15.18 -9.70
C TYR A 364 14.48 -13.99 -9.52
N VAL A 365 13.59 -14.01 -8.53
CA VAL A 365 12.71 -12.84 -8.27
C VAL A 365 13.53 -11.61 -7.90
N THR A 366 14.65 -11.77 -7.18
CA THR A 366 15.50 -10.64 -6.78
C THR A 366 16.23 -10.04 -7.97
N TYR A 367 16.77 -10.86 -8.87
CA TYR A 367 17.44 -10.40 -10.10
C TYR A 367 16.46 -9.75 -11.06
N THR A 368 15.23 -10.28 -11.17
CA THR A 368 14.15 -9.68 -11.96
C THR A 368 13.76 -8.31 -11.39
N SER A 369 13.69 -8.18 -10.06
CA SER A 369 13.48 -6.90 -9.39
C SER A 369 14.59 -5.89 -9.70
N ALA A 370 15.85 -6.34 -9.67
CA ALA A 370 16.99 -5.50 -10.01
C ALA A 370 16.92 -4.99 -11.47
N LEU A 371 16.56 -5.87 -12.42
CA LEU A 371 16.42 -5.51 -13.82
C LEU A 371 15.33 -4.47 -14.06
N ILE A 372 14.15 -4.65 -13.44
CA ILE A 372 13.05 -3.70 -13.54
C ILE A 372 13.41 -2.37 -12.85
N GLY A 373 14.08 -2.46 -11.68
CA GLY A 373 14.63 -1.29 -10.99
C GLY A 373 15.60 -0.49 -11.87
N LEU A 374 16.43 -1.17 -12.65
CA LEU A 374 17.35 -0.53 -13.60
C LEU A 374 16.59 0.23 -14.72
N ILE A 375 15.51 -0.33 -15.24
CA ILE A 375 14.65 0.37 -16.21
C ILE A 375 14.07 1.64 -15.58
N SER A 376 13.59 1.56 -14.34
CA SER A 376 13.11 2.72 -13.59
C SER A 376 14.21 3.77 -13.42
N LEU A 377 15.43 3.36 -13.06
CA LEU A 377 16.57 4.25 -12.88
C LEU A 377 16.92 5.00 -14.17
N ILE A 378 16.89 4.33 -15.33
CA ILE A 378 17.11 4.94 -16.64
C ILE A 378 16.09 6.08 -16.87
N ILE A 379 14.81 5.86 -16.53
CA ILE A 379 13.79 6.90 -16.65
C ILE A 379 14.10 8.08 -15.70
N VAL A 380 14.55 7.82 -14.48
CA VAL A 380 14.94 8.87 -13.52
C VAL A 380 16.04 9.77 -14.08
N PHE A 381 17.04 9.22 -14.78
CA PHE A 381 18.08 10.02 -15.42
C PHE A 381 17.52 11.00 -16.47
N THR A 382 16.42 10.65 -17.14
CA THR A 382 15.76 11.52 -18.14
C THR A 382 14.90 12.62 -17.54
N LEU A 383 14.65 12.62 -16.22
CA LEU A 383 13.87 13.67 -15.55
C LEU A 383 14.57 15.04 -15.69
N LYS A 384 13.75 16.06 -15.93
CA LYS A 384 14.21 17.45 -15.96
C LYS A 384 13.85 18.13 -14.65
N ASN A 385 14.85 18.69 -13.96
CA ASN A 385 14.59 19.53 -12.78
C ASN A 385 13.85 20.79 -13.21
N ARG A 386 12.89 21.24 -12.39
CA ARG A 386 12.38 22.61 -12.50
C ARG A 386 13.50 23.52 -11.95
N HIS A 387 14.16 24.29 -12.82
CA HIS A 387 14.94 25.42 -12.33
C HIS A 387 13.96 26.39 -11.69
N TYR A 388 13.91 26.44 -10.36
CA TYR A 388 13.43 27.61 -9.69
C TYR A 388 14.39 28.74 -10.13
N ALA A 389 13.94 29.60 -11.05
CA ALA A 389 14.49 30.90 -11.12
C ALA A 389 14.26 31.53 -9.73
N LYS A 390 15.29 31.54 -8.90
CA LYS A 390 15.37 32.42 -7.75
C LYS A 390 15.29 33.83 -8.35
N ASN A 391 14.09 34.37 -8.43
CA ASN A 391 13.95 35.79 -8.53
C ASN A 391 14.42 36.34 -7.18
N LEU A 392 15.63 36.88 -7.21
CA LEU A 392 16.17 37.79 -6.25
C LEU A 392 15.25 39.01 -6.08
#